data_e51acc6020887edbe1d546d0e286eb11
#
_entry.id   e51acc6020887edbe1d546d0e286eb11
#
_cell.length_a   1.000
_cell.length_b   1.000
_cell.length_c   1.000
_cell.angle_alpha   90.00
_cell.angle_beta   90.00
_cell.angle_gamma   90.00
#
_symmetry.space_group_name_H-M   'P 1'
#
loop_
_entity.id
_entity.type
_entity.pdbx_description
1 polymer ?
#
loop_
_entity_poly.entity_id
_entity_poly.type
_entity_poly.pdbx_seq_one_letter_code
_entity_poly.pdbx_strand_id
1 'polypeptide(L)'
;MKITFEGTHSPIVLIGDVNEKLNELKEEKIKVDTVITSPPYWGQRDYGVKGQIGNERTAEKYIENMLQVADNIKAILQDSGSYFLNIGDKYLNKDLQNIPFRLARRMQQNGWVLRNTIIWYKPNHMPSPIVDRLSNVWEPIFFFVKGTGNRYTPKYYVNLDEIRIKNGHGEGRKTMSVEEFEKLNLPTKPINKKDYKGKFSKTKEINLGASPGARSRINGEYWSLQRKNEIDDTLKRGIITFLKKKLDEKNMTAKEIDKILGYKDTAGHWFRLDRGGTLPKVEDYKRLKEILGFDGEFEKVMTEQHYVLQTVSAHPAGKNPGDFWSIPLEKIQESHFAIFPTELPRRIISAFCPKNGIVLDPFAGSGTTGKAAKELGRNSILIDINKKYVNIMKNRCGSINYKDKITGSSLLNYG
;
A
#
# COMPACT_ATOMS: atom_id res chain seq x y z
N MET A 1 14.25 10.78 31.93
CA MET A 1 13.40 11.89 31.43
C MET A 1 12.69 11.38 30.18
N LYS A 2 11.38 11.32 30.20
CA LYS A 2 10.60 10.83 29.06
C LYS A 2 10.86 11.64 27.79
N ILE A 3 10.99 10.99 26.64
CA ILE A 3 10.90 11.68 25.35
C ILE A 3 9.47 12.23 25.25
N THR A 4 9.33 13.55 25.30
CA THR A 4 8.06 14.26 25.11
C THR A 4 8.15 15.04 23.80
N PHE A 5 7.15 14.92 22.97
CA PHE A 5 7.01 15.72 21.76
C PHE A 5 6.18 16.96 22.13
N GLU A 6 6.82 18.10 22.20
CA GLU A 6 6.12 19.39 22.31
C GLU A 6 5.48 19.69 20.95
N GLY A 7 4.26 20.19 20.91
CA GLY A 7 3.42 20.35 19.70
C GLY A 7 4.02 21.06 18.47
N THR A 8 5.32 21.36 18.49
CA THR A 8 6.07 21.96 17.37
C THR A 8 6.54 20.97 16.30
N HIS A 9 6.41 19.66 16.54
CA HIS A 9 6.95 18.59 15.68
C HIS A 9 8.44 18.73 15.34
N SER A 10 9.21 19.42 16.19
CA SER A 10 10.65 19.57 16.01
C SER A 10 11.35 18.22 16.18
N PRO A 11 12.24 17.83 15.25
CA PRO A 11 12.93 16.54 15.32
C PRO A 11 13.74 16.40 16.62
N ILE A 12 13.71 15.22 17.22
CA ILE A 12 14.63 14.83 18.29
C ILE A 12 15.85 14.21 17.63
N VAL A 13 17.03 14.78 17.92
CA VAL A 13 18.30 14.34 17.35
C VAL A 13 19.13 13.65 18.41
N LEU A 14 19.55 12.40 18.12
CA LEU A 14 20.38 11.56 18.97
C LEU A 14 21.70 11.29 18.23
N ILE A 15 22.83 11.62 18.84
CA ILE A 15 24.14 11.37 18.25
C ILE A 15 24.82 10.20 18.95
N GLY A 16 25.28 9.21 18.16
CA GLY A 16 25.98 8.03 18.65
C GLY A 16 25.81 6.82 17.72
N ASP A 17 26.29 5.69 18.18
CA ASP A 17 26.12 4.42 17.46
C ASP A 17 24.63 4.06 17.31
N VAL A 18 24.24 3.62 16.14
CA VAL A 18 22.84 3.33 15.82
C VAL A 18 22.24 2.27 16.75
N ASN A 19 22.97 1.20 17.04
CA ASN A 19 22.49 0.11 17.88
C ASN A 19 22.38 0.53 19.34
N GLU A 20 23.32 1.35 19.84
CA GLU A 20 23.24 1.93 21.18
C GLU A 20 21.99 2.81 21.31
N LYS A 21 21.76 3.72 20.35
CA LYS A 21 20.61 4.62 20.39
C LYS A 21 19.28 3.92 20.22
N LEU A 22 19.19 2.87 19.38
CA LEU A 22 18.00 2.04 19.26
C LEU A 22 17.71 1.28 20.56
N ASN A 23 18.74 0.80 21.26
CA ASN A 23 18.57 0.15 22.56
C ASN A 23 18.10 1.13 23.63
N GLU A 24 18.65 2.36 23.69
CA GLU A 24 18.17 3.42 24.59
C GLU A 24 16.67 3.70 24.35
N LEU A 25 16.22 3.79 23.09
CA LEU A 25 14.80 3.96 22.74
C LEU A 25 13.95 2.79 23.21
N LYS A 26 14.47 1.56 23.11
CA LYS A 26 13.80 0.35 23.58
C LYS A 26 13.64 0.34 25.11
N GLU A 27 14.68 0.68 25.84
CA GLU A 27 14.66 0.77 27.32
C GLU A 27 13.64 1.80 27.81
N GLU A 28 13.56 2.94 27.14
CA GLU A 28 12.56 4.00 27.39
C GLU A 28 11.15 3.63 26.87
N LYS A 29 10.97 2.42 26.30
CA LYS A 29 9.70 1.90 25.78
C LYS A 29 9.10 2.79 24.68
N ILE A 30 9.95 3.51 23.95
CA ILE A 30 9.51 4.32 22.81
C ILE A 30 9.10 3.40 21.67
N LYS A 31 7.95 3.69 21.07
CA LYS A 31 7.47 3.02 19.88
C LYS A 31 7.34 4.01 18.73
N VAL A 32 7.75 3.60 17.54
CA VAL A 32 7.71 4.43 16.33
C VAL A 32 6.74 3.83 15.30
N ASP A 33 6.08 4.69 14.53
CA ASP A 33 5.08 4.28 13.55
C ASP A 33 5.69 3.96 12.19
N THR A 34 6.69 4.72 11.77
CA THR A 34 7.31 4.54 10.45
C THR A 34 8.82 4.75 10.56
N VAL A 35 9.58 3.84 9.96
CA VAL A 35 11.03 3.97 9.81
C VAL A 35 11.34 4.21 8.34
N ILE A 36 12.13 5.25 8.06
CA ILE A 36 12.57 5.58 6.69
C ILE A 36 14.05 5.87 6.77
N THR A 37 14.85 5.15 5.99
CA THR A 37 16.29 5.37 6.05
C THR A 37 17.01 4.97 4.77
N SER A 38 18.16 5.61 4.56
CA SER A 38 19.18 5.23 3.60
C SER A 38 20.50 5.09 4.36
N PRO A 39 20.87 3.88 4.80
CA PRO A 39 22.09 3.66 5.55
C PRO A 39 23.32 3.93 4.69
N PRO A 40 24.51 4.05 5.27
CA PRO A 40 25.76 4.04 4.50
C PRO A 40 25.84 2.77 3.64
N TYR A 41 26.09 2.91 2.33
CA TYR A 41 26.20 1.77 1.42
C TYR A 41 27.57 1.13 1.53
N TRP A 42 27.61 -0.20 1.44
CA TRP A 42 28.85 -0.95 1.60
C TRP A 42 29.97 -0.47 0.66
N GLY A 43 31.08 -0.02 1.27
CA GLY A 43 32.29 0.40 0.60
C GLY A 43 32.10 1.54 -0.41
N GLN A 44 31.08 2.37 -0.26
CA GLN A 44 30.88 3.54 -1.13
C GLN A 44 31.42 4.83 -0.51
N ARG A 45 31.34 5.00 0.81
CA ARG A 45 31.79 6.22 1.48
C ARG A 45 32.39 5.93 2.85
N ASP A 46 33.51 6.56 3.11
CA ASP A 46 34.07 6.70 4.44
C ASP A 46 33.69 8.07 5.00
N TYR A 47 32.96 8.08 6.11
CA TYR A 47 32.56 9.29 6.82
C TYR A 47 33.61 9.70 7.88
N GLY A 48 34.70 8.94 8.01
CA GLY A 48 35.79 9.22 8.92
C GLY A 48 35.43 9.07 10.40
N VAL A 49 34.42 8.29 10.73
CA VAL A 49 33.95 8.04 12.10
C VAL A 49 34.17 6.59 12.47
N LYS A 50 34.89 6.35 13.59
CA LYS A 50 35.13 5.01 14.09
C LYS A 50 33.81 4.31 14.43
N GLY A 51 33.63 3.07 13.96
CA GLY A 51 32.43 2.28 14.20
C GLY A 51 31.31 2.51 13.17
N GLN A 52 31.52 3.33 12.14
CA GLN A 52 30.55 3.49 11.09
C GLN A 52 30.24 2.19 10.36
N ILE A 53 28.99 1.95 10.04
CA ILE A 53 28.53 0.92 9.12
C ILE A 53 28.86 1.36 7.67
N GLY A 54 29.19 0.38 6.80
CA GLY A 54 29.50 0.61 5.39
C GLY A 54 31.00 0.41 5.05
N ASN A 55 31.88 0.27 6.04
CA ASN A 55 33.33 0.03 5.85
C ASN A 55 33.76 -1.41 6.19
N GLU A 56 32.83 -2.32 6.24
CA GLU A 56 33.11 -3.74 6.51
C GLU A 56 33.97 -4.36 5.39
N ARG A 57 34.85 -5.30 5.77
CA ARG A 57 35.74 -5.97 4.81
C ARG A 57 34.97 -6.82 3.77
N THR A 58 33.82 -7.34 4.16
CA THR A 58 33.00 -8.23 3.29
C THR A 58 31.55 -7.76 3.26
N ALA A 59 30.87 -8.08 2.16
CA ALA A 59 29.45 -7.82 1.99
C ALA A 59 28.61 -8.58 3.03
N GLU A 60 29.00 -9.79 3.37
CA GLU A 60 28.35 -10.62 4.40
C GLU A 60 28.34 -9.90 5.74
N LYS A 61 29.50 -9.36 6.16
CA LYS A 61 29.61 -8.66 7.44
C LYS A 61 28.76 -7.39 7.46
N TYR A 62 28.72 -6.67 6.37
CA TYR A 62 27.81 -5.52 6.21
C TYR A 62 26.34 -5.94 6.36
N ILE A 63 25.93 -7.02 5.68
CA ILE A 63 24.56 -7.54 5.78
C ILE A 63 24.23 -7.98 7.21
N GLU A 64 25.17 -8.64 7.92
CA GLU A 64 24.99 -9.01 9.34
C GLU A 64 24.77 -7.79 10.22
N ASN A 65 25.60 -6.75 10.08
CA ASN A 65 25.46 -5.52 10.84
C ASN A 65 24.12 -4.83 10.56
N MET A 66 23.70 -4.78 9.29
CA MET A 66 22.38 -4.23 8.91
C MET A 66 21.20 -5.06 9.43
N LEU A 67 21.35 -6.39 9.53
CA LEU A 67 20.34 -7.25 10.15
C LEU A 67 20.21 -6.96 11.65
N GLN A 68 21.30 -6.74 12.36
CA GLN A 68 21.27 -6.33 13.77
C GLN A 68 20.51 -5.00 13.96
N VAL A 69 20.77 -4.02 13.11
CA VAL A 69 20.03 -2.76 13.09
C VAL A 69 18.53 -3.01 12.84
N ALA A 70 18.21 -3.84 11.85
CA ALA A 70 16.81 -4.17 11.52
C ALA A 70 16.09 -4.87 12.69
N ASP A 71 16.77 -5.74 13.43
CA ASP A 71 16.21 -6.43 14.61
C ASP A 71 15.96 -5.43 15.76
N ASN A 72 16.87 -4.48 15.99
CA ASN A 72 16.68 -3.41 16.97
C ASN A 72 15.52 -2.47 16.57
N ILE A 73 15.41 -2.12 15.28
CA ILE A 73 14.25 -1.39 14.75
C ILE A 73 12.95 -2.17 14.99
N LYS A 74 12.93 -3.49 14.74
CA LYS A 74 11.76 -4.34 14.94
C LYS A 74 11.26 -4.30 16.39
N ALA A 75 12.17 -4.20 17.36
CA ALA A 75 11.82 -4.13 18.78
C ALA A 75 11.07 -2.85 19.17
N ILE A 76 11.35 -1.72 18.50
CA ILE A 76 10.75 -0.41 18.79
C ILE A 76 9.67 0.00 17.78
N LEU A 77 9.53 -0.70 16.66
CA LEU A 77 8.46 -0.45 15.70
C LEU A 77 7.10 -0.85 16.30
N GLN A 78 6.05 -0.06 16.08
CA GLN A 78 4.67 -0.46 16.37
C GLN A 78 4.30 -1.73 15.59
N ASP A 79 3.31 -2.49 16.06
CA ASP A 79 2.82 -3.66 15.32
C ASP A 79 2.11 -3.26 14.02
N SER A 80 1.52 -2.05 14.01
CA SER A 80 0.97 -1.40 12.83
C SER A 80 2.01 -0.60 12.03
N GLY A 81 3.26 -0.62 12.43
CA GLY A 81 4.32 0.19 11.84
C GLY A 81 4.89 -0.37 10.54
N SER A 82 5.61 0.47 9.83
CA SER A 82 6.25 0.17 8.55
C SER A 82 7.71 0.59 8.52
N TYR A 83 8.53 -0.14 7.75
CA TYR A 83 9.95 0.15 7.57
C TYR A 83 10.29 0.24 6.09
N PHE A 84 10.79 1.40 5.67
CA PHE A 84 11.24 1.70 4.31
C PHE A 84 12.76 1.83 4.28
N LEU A 85 13.41 0.90 3.59
CA LEU A 85 14.86 0.82 3.47
C LEU A 85 15.27 1.14 2.02
N ASN A 86 15.85 2.32 1.81
CA ASN A 86 16.53 2.66 0.57
C ASN A 86 18.00 2.25 0.66
N ILE A 87 18.47 1.46 -0.29
CA ILE A 87 19.86 0.96 -0.26
C ILE A 87 20.36 0.75 -1.68
N GLY A 88 21.55 1.27 -1.98
CA GLY A 88 22.20 1.08 -3.26
C GLY A 88 23.11 -0.16 -3.29
N ASP A 89 23.46 -0.56 -4.49
CA ASP A 89 24.34 -1.71 -4.74
C ASP A 89 25.73 -1.29 -5.16
N LYS A 90 26.65 -2.24 -5.18
CA LYS A 90 28.07 -2.05 -5.53
C LYS A 90 28.54 -3.10 -6.51
N TYR A 91 29.47 -2.70 -7.37
CA TYR A 91 30.24 -3.64 -8.20
C TYR A 91 31.58 -3.96 -7.53
N LEU A 92 31.94 -5.23 -7.50
CA LEU A 92 33.26 -5.72 -7.13
C LEU A 92 33.81 -6.54 -8.30
N ASN A 93 34.98 -6.16 -8.82
CA ASN A 93 35.57 -6.81 -9.99
C ASN A 93 34.60 -6.93 -11.18
N LYS A 94 33.85 -5.87 -11.46
CA LYS A 94 32.81 -5.79 -12.50
C LYS A 94 31.55 -6.63 -12.23
N ASP A 95 31.47 -7.36 -11.12
CA ASP A 95 30.32 -8.17 -10.72
C ASP A 95 29.43 -7.41 -9.76
N LEU A 96 28.12 -7.34 -10.06
CA LEU A 96 27.11 -6.68 -9.22
C LEU A 96 26.81 -7.54 -7.98
N GLN A 97 27.01 -6.98 -6.81
CA GLN A 97 26.99 -7.76 -5.57
C GLN A 97 25.59 -8.08 -5.05
N ASN A 98 24.55 -7.48 -5.59
CA ASN A 98 23.14 -7.69 -5.18
C ASN A 98 22.91 -7.49 -3.68
N ILE A 99 23.68 -6.60 -3.05
CA ILE A 99 23.59 -6.32 -1.60
C ILE A 99 22.16 -6.00 -1.16
N PRO A 100 21.40 -5.13 -1.86
CA PRO A 100 20.05 -4.78 -1.46
C PRO A 100 19.13 -6.01 -1.35
N PHE A 101 19.15 -6.87 -2.37
CA PHE A 101 18.27 -8.04 -2.43
C PHE A 101 18.70 -9.16 -1.48
N ARG A 102 20.01 -9.33 -1.27
CA ARG A 102 20.55 -10.26 -0.27
C ARG A 102 20.12 -9.87 1.14
N LEU A 103 20.24 -8.58 1.50
CA LEU A 103 19.77 -8.05 2.78
C LEU A 103 18.25 -8.22 2.92
N ALA A 104 17.46 -7.85 1.91
CA ALA A 104 16.01 -8.00 1.93
C ALA A 104 15.60 -9.48 2.14
N ARG A 105 16.26 -10.42 1.48
CA ARG A 105 16.04 -11.85 1.66
C ARG A 105 16.34 -12.32 3.09
N ARG A 106 17.44 -11.86 3.67
CA ARG A 106 17.82 -12.19 5.05
C ARG A 106 16.83 -11.59 6.05
N MET A 107 16.36 -10.37 5.83
CA MET A 107 15.31 -9.77 6.65
C MET A 107 14.01 -10.59 6.61
N GLN A 108 13.59 -11.09 5.44
CA GLN A 108 12.44 -11.99 5.35
C GLN A 108 12.64 -13.29 6.14
N GLN A 109 13.83 -13.87 6.13
CA GLN A 109 14.17 -15.04 6.93
C GLN A 109 14.11 -14.75 8.43
N ASN A 110 14.43 -13.52 8.85
CA ASN A 110 14.29 -13.03 10.22
C ASN A 110 12.86 -12.59 10.58
N GLY A 111 11.87 -12.96 9.77
CA GLY A 111 10.44 -12.74 10.07
C GLY A 111 9.92 -11.34 9.75
N TRP A 112 10.60 -10.56 8.91
CA TRP A 112 10.02 -9.40 8.26
C TRP A 112 9.13 -9.83 7.09
N VAL A 113 8.06 -9.09 6.83
CA VAL A 113 7.21 -9.29 5.64
C VAL A 113 7.53 -8.18 4.64
N LEU A 114 8.09 -8.54 3.49
CA LEU A 114 8.32 -7.61 2.38
C LEU A 114 7.00 -7.40 1.62
N ARG A 115 6.49 -6.16 1.62
CA ARG A 115 5.24 -5.78 0.98
C ARG A 115 5.41 -5.33 -0.46
N ASN A 116 6.42 -4.49 -0.71
CA ASN A 116 6.80 -4.03 -2.05
C ASN A 116 8.31 -3.83 -2.14
N THR A 117 8.84 -3.95 -3.35
CA THR A 117 10.10 -3.35 -3.76
C THR A 117 9.76 -2.17 -4.66
N ILE A 118 9.93 -0.96 -4.13
CA ILE A 118 9.68 0.27 -4.87
C ILE A 118 10.94 0.61 -5.65
N ILE A 119 10.80 0.93 -6.92
CA ILE A 119 11.90 1.39 -7.77
C ILE A 119 11.92 2.92 -7.75
N TRP A 120 12.92 3.49 -7.09
CA TRP A 120 13.19 4.92 -7.20
C TRP A 120 14.04 5.19 -8.43
N TYR A 121 13.42 5.65 -9.52
CA TYR A 121 14.07 6.06 -10.73
C TYR A 121 14.51 7.53 -10.64
N LYS A 122 15.77 7.81 -11.02
CA LYS A 122 16.43 9.12 -10.97
C LYS A 122 16.53 9.72 -12.38
N PRO A 123 15.52 10.47 -12.85
CA PRO A 123 15.48 10.96 -14.24
C PRO A 123 16.63 11.90 -14.59
N ASN A 124 17.20 12.59 -13.60
CA ASN A 124 18.31 13.52 -13.71
C ASN A 124 19.62 12.94 -13.12
N HIS A 125 19.84 11.63 -13.26
CA HIS A 125 21.09 11.01 -12.82
C HIS A 125 22.29 11.62 -13.54
N MET A 126 23.44 11.63 -12.86
CA MET A 126 24.68 12.10 -13.48
C MET A 126 25.15 11.12 -14.56
N PRO A 127 25.63 11.64 -15.72
CA PRO A 127 26.29 10.79 -16.72
C PRO A 127 27.42 9.98 -16.09
N SER A 128 27.51 8.73 -16.48
CA SER A 128 28.58 7.82 -16.00
C SER A 128 29.57 7.55 -17.13
N PRO A 129 30.89 7.59 -16.87
CA PRO A 129 31.91 7.27 -17.87
C PRO A 129 32.01 5.75 -18.16
N ILE A 130 31.09 4.96 -17.68
CA ILE A 130 31.08 3.51 -17.85
C ILE A 130 30.74 3.15 -19.29
N VAL A 131 31.56 2.33 -19.92
CA VAL A 131 31.46 1.94 -21.33
C VAL A 131 31.12 0.47 -21.56
N ASP A 132 31.18 -0.35 -20.52
CA ASP A 132 31.04 -1.82 -20.62
C ASP A 132 29.76 -2.36 -19.94
N ARG A 133 28.90 -1.48 -19.41
CA ARG A 133 27.59 -1.82 -18.84
C ARG A 133 26.66 -0.60 -18.82
N LEU A 134 25.38 -0.83 -18.51
CA LEU A 134 24.41 0.24 -18.33
C LEU A 134 24.65 1.01 -17.03
N SER A 135 24.35 2.30 -17.02
CA SER A 135 24.42 3.16 -15.83
C SER A 135 23.33 2.77 -14.82
N ASN A 136 23.64 2.82 -13.54
CA ASN A 136 22.67 2.63 -12.48
C ASN A 136 21.84 3.91 -12.30
N VAL A 137 20.61 3.88 -12.75
CA VAL A 137 19.70 5.05 -12.77
C VAL A 137 18.57 4.93 -11.75
N TRP A 138 18.55 3.87 -10.96
CA TRP A 138 17.53 3.62 -9.95
C TRP A 138 18.11 2.95 -8.71
N GLU A 139 17.38 3.05 -7.62
CA GLU A 139 17.65 2.32 -6.37
C GLU A 139 16.37 1.65 -5.86
N PRO A 140 16.46 0.46 -5.24
CA PRO A 140 15.32 -0.16 -4.58
C PRO A 140 15.04 0.51 -3.23
N ILE A 141 13.75 0.65 -2.92
CA ILE A 141 13.25 0.97 -1.57
C ILE A 141 12.39 -0.20 -1.16
N PHE A 142 12.84 -0.93 -0.15
CA PHE A 142 12.10 -2.08 0.36
C PHE A 142 11.09 -1.64 1.40
N PHE A 143 9.83 -1.97 1.18
CA PHE A 143 8.75 -1.75 2.13
C PHE A 143 8.51 -3.00 2.96
N PHE A 144 8.89 -2.95 4.23
CA PHE A 144 8.72 -4.02 5.19
C PHE A 144 7.66 -3.67 6.25
N VAL A 145 7.03 -4.71 6.78
CA VAL A 145 6.20 -4.66 7.98
C VAL A 145 6.55 -5.84 8.89
N LYS A 146 6.15 -5.77 10.16
CA LYS A 146 6.33 -6.90 11.06
C LYS A 146 5.54 -8.11 10.57
N GLY A 147 6.15 -9.30 10.63
CA GLY A 147 5.43 -10.57 10.55
C GLY A 147 4.64 -10.75 11.84
N THR A 148 3.33 -10.84 11.73
CA THR A 148 2.47 -11.39 12.79
C THR A 148 2.46 -12.90 12.68
N GLY A 149 2.06 -13.63 13.72
CA GLY A 149 1.99 -15.11 13.70
C GLY A 149 1.23 -15.68 12.50
N ASN A 150 0.31 -14.91 11.92
CA ASN A 150 -0.30 -15.17 10.63
C ASN A 150 0.35 -14.26 9.57
N ARG A 151 1.29 -14.81 8.79
CA ARG A 151 2.01 -14.08 7.72
C ARG A 151 1.10 -13.54 6.62
N TYR A 152 -0.13 -14.04 6.49
CA TYR A 152 -1.04 -13.69 5.39
C TYR A 152 -1.85 -12.42 5.64
N THR A 153 -1.92 -11.92 6.89
CA THR A 153 -2.71 -10.74 7.22
C THR A 153 -1.98 -9.76 8.15
N PRO A 154 -0.81 -9.23 7.75
CA PRO A 154 -0.16 -8.21 8.55
C PRO A 154 -1.07 -6.97 8.61
N LYS A 155 -1.36 -6.50 9.83
CA LYS A 155 -2.11 -5.25 10.05
C LYS A 155 -1.11 -4.10 10.19
N TYR A 156 -1.07 -3.20 9.24
CA TYR A 156 -0.25 -2.00 9.29
C TYR A 156 -1.06 -0.79 8.86
N TYR A 157 -0.63 0.39 9.33
CA TYR A 157 -1.26 1.64 8.92
C TYR A 157 -0.93 1.96 7.47
N VAL A 158 -1.95 2.29 6.69
CA VAL A 158 -1.80 2.75 5.30
C VAL A 158 -2.96 3.65 4.90
N ASN A 159 -2.64 4.81 4.34
CA ASN A 159 -3.59 5.74 3.73
C ASN A 159 -3.09 6.15 2.34
N LEU A 160 -3.35 5.33 1.34
CA LEU A 160 -2.90 5.59 -0.04
C LEU A 160 -3.57 6.81 -0.66
N ASP A 161 -4.69 7.29 -0.12
CA ASP A 161 -5.42 8.42 -0.69
C ASP A 161 -4.61 9.72 -0.63
N GLU A 162 -3.69 9.84 0.34
CA GLU A 162 -2.77 10.96 0.47
C GLU A 162 -1.72 11.06 -0.65
N ILE A 163 -1.46 9.96 -1.36
CA ILE A 163 -0.41 9.90 -2.39
C ILE A 163 -0.93 9.47 -3.76
N ARG A 164 -2.25 9.37 -3.93
CA ARG A 164 -2.83 9.02 -5.23
C ARG A 164 -2.47 10.05 -6.31
N ILE A 165 -2.22 9.54 -7.51
CA ILE A 165 -2.03 10.38 -8.68
C ILE A 165 -3.40 10.80 -9.16
N LYS A 166 -3.69 12.11 -9.12
CA LYS A 166 -4.95 12.66 -9.61
C LYS A 166 -5.17 12.24 -11.06
N ASN A 167 -6.39 11.81 -11.37
CA ASN A 167 -6.75 11.55 -12.75
C ASN A 167 -6.82 12.89 -13.48
N GLY A 168 -6.23 12.96 -14.68
CA GLY A 168 -6.25 14.18 -15.50
C GLY A 168 -7.63 14.57 -16.02
N HIS A 169 -8.65 13.73 -15.79
CA HIS A 169 -10.02 13.99 -16.16
C HIS A 169 -10.88 13.91 -14.88
N GLY A 170 -11.27 15.08 -14.37
CA GLY A 170 -12.10 15.24 -13.17
C GLY A 170 -13.57 14.89 -13.37
N GLU A 171 -13.91 14.06 -14.34
CA GLU A 171 -15.28 13.60 -14.57
C GLU A 171 -15.57 12.37 -13.69
N GLY A 172 -16.73 12.41 -13.03
CA GLY A 172 -17.29 11.29 -12.27
C GLY A 172 -17.44 10.04 -13.13
N ARG A 173 -17.92 8.96 -12.52
CA ARG A 173 -18.20 7.72 -13.26
C ARG A 173 -19.19 8.01 -14.38
N LYS A 174 -18.78 7.73 -15.62
CA LYS A 174 -19.72 7.75 -16.75
C LYS A 174 -20.55 6.47 -16.66
N THR A 175 -21.84 6.61 -16.82
CA THR A 175 -22.79 5.50 -16.90
C THR A 175 -23.42 5.50 -18.27
N MET A 176 -23.68 4.33 -18.79
CA MET A 176 -24.33 4.11 -20.08
C MET A 176 -25.29 2.93 -19.93
N SER A 177 -26.50 3.02 -20.47
CA SER A 177 -27.39 1.88 -20.53
C SER A 177 -26.85 0.81 -21.50
N VAL A 178 -27.28 -0.43 -21.33
CA VAL A 178 -26.92 -1.52 -22.25
C VAL A 178 -27.38 -1.19 -23.67
N GLU A 179 -28.57 -0.62 -23.81
CA GLU A 179 -29.15 -0.23 -25.11
C GLU A 179 -28.36 0.88 -25.81
N GLU A 180 -27.88 1.87 -25.06
CA GLU A 180 -26.98 2.91 -25.59
C GLU A 180 -25.65 2.33 -26.03
N PHE A 181 -25.10 1.37 -25.29
CA PHE A 181 -23.87 0.67 -25.66
C PHE A 181 -24.02 -0.15 -26.94
N GLU A 182 -25.12 -0.88 -27.09
CA GLU A 182 -25.41 -1.67 -28.30
C GLU A 182 -25.53 -0.79 -29.55
N LYS A 183 -26.10 0.42 -29.41
CA LYS A 183 -26.21 1.41 -30.51
C LYS A 183 -24.85 1.92 -30.99
N LEU A 184 -23.79 1.84 -30.19
CA LEU A 184 -22.45 2.29 -30.58
C LEU A 184 -21.80 1.37 -31.62
N ASN A 185 -22.32 0.17 -31.85
CA ASN A 185 -21.88 -0.81 -32.84
C ASN A 185 -20.33 -0.98 -32.89
N LEU A 186 -19.70 -0.93 -31.72
CA LEU A 186 -18.26 -0.98 -31.61
C LEU A 186 -17.76 -2.41 -31.80
N PRO A 187 -16.64 -2.62 -32.53
CA PRO A 187 -16.05 -3.94 -32.67
C PRO A 187 -15.57 -4.43 -31.30
N THR A 188 -16.30 -5.34 -30.70
CA THR A 188 -15.89 -6.03 -29.49
C THR A 188 -14.76 -7.00 -29.83
N LYS A 189 -13.52 -6.63 -29.54
CA LYS A 189 -12.42 -7.61 -29.55
C LYS A 189 -12.59 -8.51 -28.31
N PRO A 190 -12.74 -9.83 -28.48
CA PRO A 190 -12.76 -10.72 -27.33
C PRO A 190 -11.41 -10.59 -26.59
N ILE A 191 -11.47 -10.41 -25.29
CA ILE A 191 -10.32 -10.56 -24.41
C ILE A 191 -9.77 -11.97 -24.63
N ASN A 192 -8.47 -12.09 -24.80
CA ASN A 192 -7.76 -13.28 -25.18
C ASN A 192 -8.25 -14.53 -24.42
N LYS A 193 -8.70 -15.56 -25.14
CA LYS A 193 -9.27 -16.81 -24.60
C LYS A 193 -8.36 -17.58 -23.63
N LYS A 194 -7.08 -17.23 -23.52
CA LYS A 194 -6.11 -17.92 -22.66
C LYS A 194 -6.21 -17.58 -21.18
N ASP A 195 -6.80 -16.44 -20.82
CA ASP A 195 -6.78 -15.94 -19.45
C ASP A 195 -8.03 -16.25 -18.62
N TYR A 196 -9.04 -16.92 -19.24
CA TYR A 196 -10.30 -17.24 -18.58
C TYR A 196 -10.64 -18.71 -18.69
N LYS A 197 -10.55 -19.45 -17.57
CA LYS A 197 -11.01 -20.85 -17.47
C LYS A 197 -12.54 -21.02 -17.36
N GLY A 198 -13.34 -20.01 -17.73
CA GLY A 198 -14.81 -20.05 -17.72
C GLY A 198 -15.39 -20.47 -19.07
N LYS A 199 -16.50 -21.21 -19.07
CA LYS A 199 -17.24 -21.57 -20.28
C LYS A 199 -17.81 -20.31 -20.94
N PHE A 200 -17.29 -19.92 -22.11
CA PHE A 200 -17.84 -18.83 -22.91
C PHE A 200 -18.96 -19.36 -23.82
N SER A 201 -20.06 -18.63 -23.89
CA SER A 201 -21.10 -18.83 -24.93
C SER A 201 -20.53 -18.50 -26.30
N LYS A 202 -20.96 -19.26 -27.32
CA LYS A 202 -20.52 -19.13 -28.73
C LYS A 202 -21.14 -17.93 -29.46
N THR A 203 -21.95 -17.11 -28.81
CA THR A 203 -22.65 -15.99 -29.44
C THR A 203 -21.73 -14.75 -29.47
N LYS A 204 -21.83 -13.97 -30.54
CA LYS A 204 -21.12 -12.68 -30.76
C LYS A 204 -21.58 -11.58 -29.82
N GLU A 205 -22.48 -11.85 -28.93
CA GLU A 205 -23.01 -10.92 -27.94
C GLU A 205 -21.96 -10.65 -26.88
N ILE A 206 -21.88 -9.41 -26.45
CA ILE A 206 -21.17 -9.03 -25.24
C ILE A 206 -21.69 -9.96 -24.17
N ASN A 207 -20.82 -10.77 -23.57
CA ASN A 207 -21.24 -11.79 -22.63
C ASN A 207 -21.59 -11.09 -21.29
N LEU A 208 -22.75 -10.46 -21.27
CA LEU A 208 -23.32 -9.72 -20.12
C LEU A 208 -23.60 -10.65 -18.93
N GLY A 209 -23.52 -11.97 -19.14
CA GLY A 209 -23.63 -12.99 -18.09
C GLY A 209 -22.30 -13.45 -17.50
N ALA A 210 -21.15 -12.95 -17.98
CA ALA A 210 -19.89 -13.19 -17.32
C ALA A 210 -19.83 -12.40 -16.01
N SER A 211 -19.27 -13.01 -14.98
CA SER A 211 -19.11 -12.50 -13.63
C SER A 211 -18.93 -10.98 -13.54
N PRO A 212 -19.47 -10.31 -12.49
CA PRO A 212 -19.24 -8.90 -12.25
C PRO A 212 -17.73 -8.62 -12.32
N GLY A 213 -17.30 -7.78 -13.27
CA GLY A 213 -15.88 -7.48 -13.48
C GLY A 213 -15.35 -7.73 -14.89
N ALA A 214 -16.12 -8.29 -15.81
CA ALA A 214 -15.72 -8.31 -17.23
C ALA A 214 -15.53 -6.87 -17.71
N ARG A 215 -14.35 -6.56 -18.26
CA ARG A 215 -13.96 -5.20 -18.66
C ARG A 215 -13.86 -5.11 -20.17
N SER A 216 -14.50 -4.12 -20.75
CA SER A 216 -14.35 -3.75 -22.15
C SER A 216 -13.66 -2.39 -22.26
N ARG A 217 -12.79 -2.21 -23.24
CA ARG A 217 -12.14 -0.94 -23.51
C ARG A 217 -12.85 -0.21 -24.63
N ILE A 218 -13.42 0.95 -24.34
CA ILE A 218 -14.14 1.79 -25.30
C ILE A 218 -13.49 3.18 -25.26
N ASN A 219 -13.04 3.67 -26.41
CA ASN A 219 -12.40 4.99 -26.53
C ASN A 219 -11.29 5.25 -25.48
N GLY A 220 -10.49 4.21 -25.16
CA GLY A 220 -9.42 4.32 -24.18
C GLY A 220 -9.83 4.13 -22.73
N GLU A 221 -11.11 4.11 -22.42
CA GLU A 221 -11.66 3.92 -21.07
C GLU A 221 -12.06 2.44 -20.86
N TYR A 222 -11.88 1.96 -19.62
CA TYR A 222 -12.37 0.64 -19.23
C TYR A 222 -13.80 0.76 -18.71
N TRP A 223 -14.69 -0.04 -19.27
CA TRP A 223 -16.08 -0.14 -18.86
C TRP A 223 -16.34 -1.54 -18.29
N SER A 224 -17.14 -1.62 -17.27
CA SER A 224 -17.62 -2.89 -16.70
C SER A 224 -19.12 -2.86 -16.56
N LEU A 225 -19.71 -4.03 -16.76
CA LEU A 225 -21.10 -4.24 -16.47
C LEU A 225 -21.29 -4.27 -14.96
N GLN A 226 -22.09 -3.40 -14.42
CA GLN A 226 -22.43 -3.34 -13.01
C GLN A 226 -23.92 -3.56 -12.85
N ARG A 227 -24.33 -4.34 -11.86
CA ARG A 227 -25.73 -4.39 -11.46
C ARG A 227 -26.08 -3.06 -10.82
N LYS A 228 -27.11 -2.36 -11.32
CA LYS A 228 -27.65 -1.17 -10.70
C LYS A 228 -28.33 -1.61 -9.40
N ASN A 229 -27.77 -1.25 -8.26
CA ASN A 229 -28.36 -1.53 -6.96
C ASN A 229 -29.52 -0.55 -6.72
N GLU A 230 -30.69 -0.82 -7.28
CA GLU A 230 -31.92 -0.12 -6.95
C GLU A 230 -32.69 -0.80 -5.80
N ILE A 231 -32.24 -1.96 -5.37
CA ILE A 231 -32.85 -2.70 -4.28
C ILE A 231 -32.13 -2.29 -2.98
N ASP A 232 -32.73 -1.35 -2.26
CA ASP A 232 -32.26 -1.02 -0.92
C ASP A 232 -32.49 -2.18 0.08
N ASP A 233 -31.93 -2.07 1.26
CA ASP A 233 -32.04 -3.13 2.27
C ASP A 233 -33.50 -3.34 2.75
N THR A 234 -34.34 -2.34 2.68
CA THR A 234 -35.75 -2.40 3.06
C THR A 234 -36.53 -3.22 2.04
N LEU A 235 -36.38 -2.88 0.76
CA LEU A 235 -36.99 -3.59 -0.36
C LEU A 235 -36.48 -5.03 -0.45
N LYS A 236 -35.15 -5.23 -0.27
CA LYS A 236 -34.57 -6.57 -0.21
C LYS A 236 -35.20 -7.44 0.88
N ARG A 237 -35.37 -6.90 2.09
CA ARG A 237 -36.05 -7.60 3.19
C ARG A 237 -37.50 -7.89 2.87
N GLY A 238 -38.22 -6.95 2.24
CA GLY A 238 -39.60 -7.14 1.77
C GLY A 238 -39.71 -8.34 0.82
N ILE A 239 -38.83 -8.41 -0.19
CA ILE A 239 -38.80 -9.51 -1.16
C ILE A 239 -38.51 -10.85 -0.47
N ILE A 240 -37.50 -10.90 0.42
CA ILE A 240 -37.15 -12.12 1.16
C ILE A 240 -38.33 -12.58 2.05
N THR A 241 -38.98 -11.64 2.74
CA THR A 241 -40.15 -11.95 3.58
C THR A 241 -41.30 -12.51 2.75
N PHE A 242 -41.57 -11.89 1.60
CA PHE A 242 -42.55 -12.36 0.65
C PHE A 242 -42.27 -13.78 0.16
N LEU A 243 -41.03 -14.04 -0.34
CA LEU A 243 -40.62 -15.36 -0.79
C LEU A 243 -40.71 -16.40 0.31
N LYS A 244 -40.31 -16.07 1.54
CA LYS A 244 -40.42 -16.97 2.69
C LYS A 244 -41.86 -17.30 3.00
N LYS A 245 -42.76 -16.30 3.00
CA LYS A 245 -44.19 -16.54 3.18
C LYS A 245 -44.76 -17.48 2.14
N LYS A 246 -44.35 -17.32 0.84
CA LYS A 246 -44.78 -18.21 -0.25
C LYS A 246 -44.26 -19.64 -0.11
N LEU A 247 -43.04 -19.78 0.39
CA LEU A 247 -42.45 -21.09 0.72
C LEU A 247 -43.25 -21.81 1.82
N ASP A 248 -43.60 -21.07 2.89
CA ASP A 248 -44.36 -21.57 4.03
C ASP A 248 -45.81 -21.94 3.61
N GLU A 249 -46.48 -21.11 2.79
CA GLU A 249 -47.81 -21.36 2.24
C GLU A 249 -47.87 -22.68 1.42
N LYS A 250 -46.78 -23.04 0.77
CA LYS A 250 -46.67 -24.30 0.03
C LYS A 250 -46.16 -25.48 0.85
N ASN A 251 -45.92 -25.29 2.16
CA ASN A 251 -45.30 -26.29 3.02
C ASN A 251 -44.00 -26.91 2.45
N MET A 252 -43.20 -26.10 1.78
CA MET A 252 -41.94 -26.53 1.16
C MET A 252 -40.75 -26.07 2.01
N THR A 253 -39.66 -26.78 1.87
CA THR A 253 -38.37 -26.42 2.46
C THR A 253 -37.39 -25.88 1.39
N ALA A 254 -36.43 -25.07 1.82
CA ALA A 254 -35.38 -24.57 0.93
C ALA A 254 -34.57 -25.71 0.28
N LYS A 255 -34.42 -26.86 0.95
CA LYS A 255 -33.75 -28.05 0.40
C LYS A 255 -34.53 -28.69 -0.73
N GLU A 256 -35.85 -28.69 -0.67
CA GLU A 256 -36.70 -29.18 -1.76
C GLU A 256 -36.61 -28.25 -2.98
N ILE A 257 -36.56 -26.94 -2.74
CA ILE A 257 -36.33 -25.97 -3.82
C ILE A 257 -34.94 -26.18 -4.45
N ASP A 258 -33.89 -26.39 -3.65
CA ASP A 258 -32.55 -26.71 -4.17
C ASP A 258 -32.58 -27.98 -5.05
N LYS A 259 -33.30 -29.02 -4.64
CA LYS A 259 -33.44 -30.28 -5.40
C LYS A 259 -34.15 -30.06 -6.72
N ILE A 260 -35.24 -29.29 -6.75
CA ILE A 260 -36.02 -28.99 -7.97
C ILE A 260 -35.18 -28.13 -8.92
N LEU A 261 -34.43 -27.15 -8.41
CA LEU A 261 -33.63 -26.23 -9.21
C LEU A 261 -32.28 -26.83 -9.63
N GLY A 262 -31.89 -27.96 -9.04
CA GLY A 262 -30.59 -28.61 -9.31
C GLY A 262 -29.43 -27.95 -8.58
N TYR A 263 -29.69 -27.31 -7.45
CA TYR A 263 -28.67 -26.70 -6.59
C TYR A 263 -28.32 -27.63 -5.41
N LYS A 264 -27.22 -27.35 -4.75
CA LYS A 264 -26.78 -28.15 -3.62
C LYS A 264 -27.06 -27.49 -2.26
N ASP A 265 -26.99 -26.14 -2.19
CA ASP A 265 -27.15 -25.37 -0.96
C ASP A 265 -27.27 -23.85 -1.25
N THR A 266 -28.18 -23.49 -2.18
CA THR A 266 -28.29 -22.09 -2.68
C THR A 266 -29.61 -21.45 -2.25
N ALA A 267 -30.72 -22.17 -2.33
CA ALA A 267 -32.04 -21.61 -2.07
C ALA A 267 -32.20 -21.16 -0.60
N GLY A 268 -31.49 -21.81 0.34
CA GLY A 268 -31.51 -21.41 1.74
C GLY A 268 -31.14 -19.94 1.98
N HIS A 269 -30.33 -19.34 1.13
CA HIS A 269 -29.96 -17.93 1.22
C HIS A 269 -31.08 -16.98 0.77
N TRP A 270 -32.02 -17.41 -0.03
CA TRP A 270 -33.11 -16.58 -0.56
C TRP A 270 -34.26 -16.38 0.44
N PHE A 271 -34.28 -17.19 1.49
CA PHE A 271 -35.32 -17.17 2.53
C PHE A 271 -34.82 -16.71 3.91
N ARG A 272 -33.58 -16.19 3.97
CA ARG A 272 -32.94 -15.73 5.21
C ARG A 272 -32.99 -14.22 5.35
N LEU A 273 -33.42 -13.74 6.52
CA LEU A 273 -33.48 -12.31 6.86
C LEU A 273 -32.21 -11.79 7.55
N ASP A 274 -31.27 -12.67 7.85
CA ASP A 274 -29.98 -12.28 8.44
C ASP A 274 -28.99 -11.76 7.38
N ARG A 275 -27.76 -11.41 7.81
CA ARG A 275 -26.69 -10.89 6.95
C ARG A 275 -26.28 -11.84 5.80
N GLY A 276 -26.67 -13.12 5.87
CA GLY A 276 -26.43 -14.12 4.83
C GLY A 276 -27.52 -14.20 3.78
N GLY A 277 -28.62 -13.46 3.93
CA GLY A 277 -29.73 -13.46 2.97
C GLY A 277 -29.36 -12.80 1.66
N THR A 278 -29.69 -13.46 0.54
CA THR A 278 -29.49 -12.95 -0.83
C THR A 278 -30.80 -13.04 -1.63
N LEU A 279 -30.89 -12.27 -2.70
CA LEU A 279 -32.00 -12.42 -3.63
C LEU A 279 -31.66 -13.47 -4.71
N PRO A 280 -32.64 -14.24 -5.22
CA PRO A 280 -32.45 -15.12 -6.36
C PRO A 280 -32.08 -14.31 -7.61
N LYS A 281 -31.44 -14.96 -8.58
CA LYS A 281 -31.25 -14.40 -9.92
C LYS A 281 -32.60 -14.32 -10.64
N VAL A 282 -32.63 -13.56 -11.74
CA VAL A 282 -33.86 -13.39 -12.55
C VAL A 282 -34.45 -14.75 -13.00
N GLU A 283 -33.62 -15.65 -13.50
CA GLU A 283 -34.05 -16.97 -13.94
C GLU A 283 -34.57 -17.81 -12.76
N ASP A 284 -33.88 -17.77 -11.63
CA ASP A 284 -34.26 -18.50 -10.43
C ASP A 284 -35.56 -17.93 -9.85
N TYR A 285 -35.74 -16.60 -9.88
CA TYR A 285 -36.99 -15.97 -9.42
C TYR A 285 -38.18 -16.39 -10.30
N LYS A 286 -38.01 -16.44 -11.63
CA LYS A 286 -39.06 -16.93 -12.56
C LYS A 286 -39.41 -18.39 -12.27
N ARG A 287 -38.43 -19.24 -12.05
CA ARG A 287 -38.66 -20.65 -11.69
C ARG A 287 -39.32 -20.79 -10.31
N LEU A 288 -38.91 -19.95 -9.32
CA LEU A 288 -39.56 -19.89 -8.01
C LEU A 288 -41.03 -19.47 -8.12
N LYS A 289 -41.35 -18.53 -9.02
CA LYS A 289 -42.73 -18.10 -9.31
C LYS A 289 -43.58 -19.30 -9.77
N GLU A 290 -43.07 -20.11 -10.67
CA GLU A 290 -43.75 -21.33 -11.16
C GLU A 290 -43.90 -22.40 -10.05
N ILE A 291 -42.85 -22.64 -9.27
CA ILE A 291 -42.85 -23.66 -8.20
C ILE A 291 -43.75 -23.25 -7.02
N LEU A 292 -43.65 -22.00 -6.57
CA LEU A 292 -44.38 -21.53 -5.39
C LEU A 292 -45.76 -20.95 -5.72
N GLY A 293 -46.06 -20.71 -7.03
CA GLY A 293 -47.38 -20.30 -7.50
C GLY A 293 -47.79 -18.90 -7.00
N PHE A 294 -46.94 -17.88 -7.21
CA PHE A 294 -47.25 -16.51 -6.82
C PHE A 294 -47.25 -15.57 -8.02
N ASP A 295 -47.97 -14.48 -7.94
CA ASP A 295 -48.02 -13.40 -8.91
C ASP A 295 -47.45 -12.08 -8.36
N GLY A 296 -46.84 -11.37 -9.18
CA GLY A 296 -46.52 -10.00 -9.57
C GLY A 296 -46.13 -8.98 -8.56
N GLU A 297 -46.12 -9.13 -7.22
CA GLU A 297 -45.85 -7.96 -6.32
C GLU A 297 -44.43 -7.40 -6.49
N PHE A 298 -43.45 -8.25 -6.75
CA PHE A 298 -42.04 -7.84 -6.96
C PHE A 298 -41.51 -8.22 -8.34
N GLU A 299 -42.39 -8.62 -9.27
CA GLU A 299 -41.99 -9.18 -10.55
C GLU A 299 -41.17 -8.18 -11.38
N LYS A 300 -41.62 -6.94 -11.47
CA LYS A 300 -40.93 -5.88 -12.20
C LYS A 300 -39.52 -5.65 -11.64
N VAL A 301 -39.39 -5.55 -10.31
CA VAL A 301 -38.09 -5.31 -9.63
C VAL A 301 -37.16 -6.50 -9.79
N MET A 302 -37.68 -7.72 -9.81
CA MET A 302 -36.89 -8.94 -9.85
C MET A 302 -36.57 -9.41 -11.27
N THR A 303 -37.40 -9.06 -12.28
CA THR A 303 -37.25 -9.51 -13.65
C THR A 303 -36.65 -8.47 -14.60
N GLU A 304 -36.74 -7.19 -14.27
CA GLU A 304 -36.03 -6.15 -15.01
C GLU A 304 -34.52 -6.33 -14.79
N GLN A 305 -33.77 -6.44 -15.88
CA GLN A 305 -32.31 -6.52 -15.83
C GLN A 305 -31.75 -5.11 -15.63
N HIS A 306 -31.56 -4.72 -14.37
CA HIS A 306 -30.95 -3.44 -14.03
C HIS A 306 -29.42 -3.55 -14.10
N TYR A 307 -28.88 -3.70 -15.31
CA TYR A 307 -27.46 -3.59 -15.55
C TYR A 307 -27.13 -2.25 -16.22
N VAL A 308 -26.09 -1.60 -15.75
CA VAL A 308 -25.53 -0.41 -16.40
C VAL A 308 -24.08 -0.66 -16.69
N LEU A 309 -23.62 -0.22 -17.84
CA LEU A 309 -22.20 -0.08 -18.10
C LEU A 309 -21.70 1.14 -17.37
N GLN A 310 -20.69 0.93 -16.54
CA GLN A 310 -20.00 2.02 -15.85
C GLN A 310 -18.53 2.01 -16.22
N THR A 311 -17.97 3.19 -16.42
CA THR A 311 -16.53 3.29 -16.48
C THR A 311 -15.94 2.71 -15.20
N VAL A 312 -14.96 1.84 -15.34
CA VAL A 312 -14.12 1.44 -14.22
C VAL A 312 -13.30 2.68 -13.88
N SER A 313 -13.93 3.61 -13.16
CA SER A 313 -13.24 4.79 -12.71
C SER A 313 -12.17 4.38 -11.71
N ALA A 314 -11.01 4.98 -11.85
CA ALA A 314 -10.05 5.04 -10.78
C ALA A 314 -10.74 5.55 -9.51
N HIS A 315 -10.20 5.20 -8.35
CA HIS A 315 -10.67 5.71 -7.07
C HIS A 315 -10.91 7.23 -7.16
N PRO A 316 -11.96 7.82 -6.52
CA PRO A 316 -12.26 9.25 -6.63
C PRO A 316 -11.07 10.16 -6.34
N ALA A 317 -10.19 9.78 -5.42
CA ALA A 317 -8.96 10.49 -5.11
C ALA A 317 -7.82 10.26 -6.13
N GLY A 318 -8.03 9.46 -7.18
CA GLY A 318 -7.03 9.17 -8.20
C GLY A 318 -6.53 7.71 -8.19
N LYS A 319 -5.58 7.38 -9.07
CA LYS A 319 -5.02 6.04 -9.17
C LYS A 319 -3.93 5.81 -8.12
N ASN A 320 -3.78 4.56 -7.70
CA ASN A 320 -2.63 4.14 -6.89
C ASN A 320 -1.33 4.48 -7.64
N PRO A 321 -0.36 5.14 -7.01
CA PRO A 321 0.89 5.55 -7.66
C PRO A 321 1.75 4.38 -8.16
N GLY A 322 1.49 3.15 -7.66
CA GLY A 322 2.32 1.99 -7.96
C GLY A 322 3.65 2.02 -7.23
N ASP A 323 4.53 1.13 -7.62
CA ASP A 323 5.85 0.91 -7.03
C ASP A 323 7.03 1.36 -7.93
N PHE A 324 6.74 2.12 -8.96
CA PHE A 324 7.75 2.80 -9.79
C PHE A 324 7.65 4.32 -9.59
N TRP A 325 8.64 4.90 -8.89
CA TRP A 325 8.65 6.31 -8.51
C TRP A 325 9.75 7.06 -9.26
N SER A 326 9.36 7.91 -10.21
CA SER A 326 10.24 8.83 -10.88
C SER A 326 10.38 10.10 -10.02
N ILE A 327 11.45 10.19 -9.25
CA ILE A 327 11.73 11.32 -8.35
C ILE A 327 13.15 11.84 -8.66
N PRO A 328 13.28 13.09 -9.13
CA PRO A 328 14.59 13.66 -9.45
C PRO A 328 15.43 13.86 -8.17
N LEU A 329 16.75 13.79 -8.36
CA LEU A 329 17.70 14.21 -7.32
C LEU A 329 17.55 15.70 -7.08
N GLU A 330 17.52 16.10 -5.79
CA GLU A 330 17.55 17.52 -5.42
C GLU A 330 18.97 18.09 -5.57
N LYS A 331 19.07 19.26 -6.18
CA LYS A 331 20.32 20.03 -6.22
C LYS A 331 20.50 20.70 -4.86
N ILE A 332 21.50 20.31 -4.10
CA ILE A 332 21.86 20.95 -2.84
C ILE A 332 23.17 21.69 -3.07
N GLN A 333 23.25 22.92 -2.62
CA GLN A 333 24.45 23.78 -2.77
C GLN A 333 25.66 23.25 -1.98
N GLU A 334 25.44 22.40 -0.99
CA GLU A 334 26.50 21.75 -0.23
C GLU A 334 26.96 20.48 -0.95
N SER A 335 28.09 20.52 -1.62
CA SER A 335 28.62 19.55 -2.58
C SER A 335 29.03 18.17 -2.03
N HIS A 336 28.71 17.82 -0.80
CA HIS A 336 29.33 16.68 -0.12
C HIS A 336 28.40 15.54 0.31
N PHE A 337 27.07 15.63 0.11
CA PHE A 337 26.15 14.66 0.70
C PHE A 337 25.31 13.92 -0.35
N ALA A 338 25.31 12.57 -0.26
CA ALA A 338 24.31 11.74 -0.92
C ALA A 338 23.02 11.81 -0.12
N ILE A 339 22.15 12.73 -0.51
CA ILE A 339 20.89 12.95 0.18
C ILE A 339 19.79 12.46 -0.75
N PHE A 340 18.89 11.63 -0.25
CA PHE A 340 17.68 11.35 -1.00
C PHE A 340 16.76 12.58 -0.97
N PRO A 341 15.98 12.82 -2.05
CA PRO A 341 15.12 13.99 -2.19
C PRO A 341 14.01 13.99 -1.14
N THR A 342 13.60 15.19 -0.69
CA THR A 342 12.55 15.38 0.34
C THR A 342 11.21 14.75 -0.08
N GLU A 343 10.92 14.70 -1.37
CA GLU A 343 9.70 14.08 -1.92
C GLU A 343 9.60 12.59 -1.57
N LEU A 344 10.71 11.87 -1.44
CA LEU A 344 10.71 10.46 -1.12
C LEU A 344 10.15 10.18 0.30
N PRO A 345 10.72 10.73 1.39
CA PRO A 345 10.14 10.55 2.72
C PRO A 345 8.77 11.22 2.85
N ARG A 346 8.49 12.33 2.14
CA ARG A 346 7.18 12.97 2.13
C ARG A 346 6.09 12.00 1.67
N ARG A 347 6.28 11.30 0.56
CA ARG A 347 5.36 10.28 0.04
C ARG A 347 5.13 9.16 1.03
N ILE A 348 6.21 8.64 1.60
CA ILE A 348 6.14 7.54 2.57
C ILE A 348 5.40 7.99 3.84
N ILE A 349 5.78 9.14 4.42
CA ILE A 349 5.17 9.65 5.65
C ILE A 349 3.68 9.92 5.46
N SER A 350 3.29 10.56 4.35
CA SER A 350 1.89 10.84 4.06
C SER A 350 1.03 9.59 4.07
N ALA A 351 1.51 8.51 3.44
CA ALA A 351 0.72 7.29 3.28
C ALA A 351 0.85 6.30 4.44
N PHE A 352 1.99 6.27 5.15
CA PHE A 352 2.32 5.18 6.07
C PHE A 352 2.60 5.62 7.51
N CYS A 353 2.54 6.92 7.81
CA CYS A 353 2.63 7.44 9.17
C CYS A 353 1.34 8.15 9.58
N PRO A 354 0.66 7.74 10.67
CA PRO A 354 -0.54 8.43 11.12
C PRO A 354 -0.24 9.89 11.49
N LYS A 355 -1.27 10.73 11.52
CA LYS A 355 -1.12 12.11 12.03
C LYS A 355 -0.62 12.07 13.47
N ASN A 356 0.31 12.96 13.81
CA ASN A 356 1.03 13.00 15.09
C ASN A 356 1.86 11.72 15.40
N GLY A 357 1.96 10.77 14.46
CA GLY A 357 2.80 9.59 14.59
C GLY A 357 4.28 9.94 14.63
N ILE A 358 5.11 8.94 14.98
CA ILE A 358 6.57 9.09 15.15
C ILE A 358 7.28 8.44 13.97
N VAL A 359 8.07 9.23 13.25
CA VAL A 359 8.97 8.78 12.19
C VAL A 359 10.38 8.61 12.76
N LEU A 360 11.04 7.50 12.47
CA LEU A 360 12.44 7.27 12.83
C LEU A 360 13.31 7.22 11.56
N ASP A 361 14.44 7.91 11.60
CA ASP A 361 15.55 7.71 10.66
C ASP A 361 16.82 7.38 11.44
N PRO A 362 17.26 6.10 11.44
CA PRO A 362 18.44 5.68 12.18
C PRO A 362 19.78 6.04 11.53
N PHE A 363 19.76 6.63 10.31
CA PHE A 363 20.93 7.13 9.60
C PHE A 363 20.60 8.47 8.94
N ALA A 364 20.27 9.46 9.77
CA ALA A 364 19.56 10.66 9.36
C ALA A 364 20.35 11.62 8.46
N GLY A 365 21.69 11.57 8.51
CA GLY A 365 22.55 12.43 7.70
C GLY A 365 22.17 13.91 7.83
N SER A 366 21.72 14.51 6.74
CA SER A 366 21.30 15.91 6.71
C SER A 366 19.91 16.20 7.29
N GLY A 367 19.17 15.19 7.77
CA GLY A 367 17.86 15.35 8.38
C GLY A 367 16.69 15.51 7.42
N THR A 368 16.79 15.02 6.19
CA THR A 368 15.72 15.11 5.18
C THR A 368 14.41 14.50 5.67
N THR A 369 14.48 13.34 6.34
CA THR A 369 13.32 12.66 6.93
C THR A 369 12.65 13.52 8.01
N GLY A 370 13.44 14.14 8.88
CA GLY A 370 12.94 15.03 9.94
C GLY A 370 12.26 16.28 9.39
N LYS A 371 12.84 16.89 8.35
CA LYS A 371 12.22 18.01 7.64
C LYS A 371 10.85 17.62 7.08
N ALA A 372 10.77 16.51 6.36
CA ALA A 372 9.52 16.04 5.77
C ALA A 372 8.47 15.69 6.85
N ALA A 373 8.88 15.07 7.95
CA ALA A 373 7.99 14.75 9.07
C ALA A 373 7.40 16.01 9.70
N LYS A 374 8.23 17.02 10.00
CA LYS A 374 7.79 18.30 10.55
C LYS A 374 6.81 19.03 9.65
N GLU A 375 7.11 19.13 8.35
CA GLU A 375 6.24 19.77 7.36
C GLU A 375 4.86 19.09 7.26
N LEU A 376 4.79 17.79 7.54
CA LEU A 376 3.57 17.01 7.52
C LEU A 376 2.87 16.88 8.88
N GLY A 377 3.35 17.55 9.94
CA GLY A 377 2.78 17.46 11.28
C GLY A 377 2.96 16.08 11.91
N ARG A 378 4.11 15.45 11.71
CA ARG A 378 4.53 14.21 12.37
C ARG A 378 5.75 14.47 13.24
N ASN A 379 5.85 13.75 14.34
CA ASN A 379 7.03 13.76 15.19
C ASN A 379 8.16 12.94 14.54
N SER A 380 9.39 13.24 14.86
CA SER A 380 10.51 12.45 14.34
C SER A 380 11.66 12.30 15.32
N ILE A 381 12.35 11.17 15.19
CA ILE A 381 13.60 10.84 15.89
C ILE A 381 14.65 10.59 14.82
N LEU A 382 15.76 11.30 14.92
CA LEU A 382 16.86 11.23 13.97
C LEU A 382 18.11 10.75 14.70
N ILE A 383 18.71 9.65 14.21
CA ILE A 383 19.96 9.13 14.77
C ILE A 383 21.08 9.33 13.76
N ASP A 384 22.22 9.78 14.19
CA ASP A 384 23.45 9.82 13.39
C ASP A 384 24.68 9.65 14.25
N ILE A 385 25.71 9.03 13.71
CA ILE A 385 26.99 8.85 14.41
C ILE A 385 27.84 10.12 14.37
N ASN A 386 27.62 10.96 13.36
CA ASN A 386 28.47 12.13 13.09
C ASN A 386 27.86 13.43 13.63
N LYS A 387 28.43 13.95 14.71
CA LYS A 387 27.99 15.19 15.35
C LYS A 387 27.99 16.41 14.41
N LYS A 388 28.78 16.40 13.34
CA LYS A 388 28.82 17.49 12.36
C LYS A 388 27.46 17.70 11.65
N TYR A 389 26.63 16.66 11.57
CA TYR A 389 25.29 16.76 10.95
C TYR A 389 24.27 17.54 11.78
N VAL A 390 24.49 17.75 13.09
CA VAL A 390 23.56 18.47 13.98
C VAL A 390 23.24 19.87 13.43
N ASN A 391 24.27 20.65 13.05
CA ASN A 391 24.05 21.98 12.48
C ASN A 391 23.32 21.96 11.15
N ILE A 392 23.60 20.94 10.32
CA ILE A 392 22.93 20.76 9.04
C ILE A 392 21.45 20.40 9.25
N MET A 393 21.16 19.48 10.16
CA MET A 393 19.80 19.12 10.56
C MET A 393 19.05 20.34 11.11
N LYS A 394 19.68 21.15 11.95
CA LYS A 394 19.10 22.39 12.49
C LYS A 394 18.72 23.37 11.38
N ASN A 395 19.64 23.64 10.46
CA ASN A 395 19.38 24.55 9.34
C ASN A 395 18.24 24.04 8.44
N ARG A 396 18.18 22.75 8.18
CA ARG A 396 17.15 22.17 7.32
C ARG A 396 15.78 22.02 7.97
N CYS A 397 15.74 21.72 9.27
CA CYS A 397 14.48 21.53 10.00
C CYS A 397 13.98 22.81 10.68
N GLY A 398 14.79 23.88 10.70
CA GLY A 398 14.54 25.17 11.40
C GLY A 398 14.73 25.09 12.90
N SER A 399 14.27 24.03 13.56
CA SER A 399 14.48 23.75 14.99
C SER A 399 14.64 22.25 15.21
N ILE A 400 15.47 21.88 16.17
CA ILE A 400 15.70 20.49 16.61
C ILE A 400 15.83 20.43 18.13
N ASN A 401 15.46 19.29 18.70
CA ASN A 401 15.71 18.95 20.10
C ASN A 401 16.90 18.00 20.18
N TYR A 402 18.09 18.52 20.46
CA TYR A 402 19.28 17.68 20.52
C TYR A 402 19.46 17.06 21.91
N LYS A 403 19.81 15.75 21.94
CA LYS A 403 20.08 15.00 23.17
C LYS A 403 21.32 14.10 23.00
N ASP A 404 22.24 14.18 23.95
CA ASP A 404 23.42 13.27 23.99
C ASP A 404 23.03 11.86 24.50
N LYS A 405 22.14 11.81 25.51
CA LYS A 405 21.57 10.55 26.07
C LYS A 405 20.08 10.70 26.33
N ILE A 406 19.37 9.60 26.23
CA ILE A 406 17.93 9.56 26.53
C ILE A 406 17.67 9.61 28.04
N THR A 407 18.62 9.13 28.85
CA THR A 407 18.55 9.12 30.31
C THR A 407 19.26 10.32 30.92
N GLY A 408 18.52 11.20 31.58
CA GLY A 408 18.95 12.00 32.75
C GLY A 408 19.72 13.28 32.55
N SER A 409 19.95 13.85 31.37
CA SER A 409 20.60 15.16 31.24
C SER A 409 19.85 16.14 30.35
N SER A 410 19.94 17.40 30.76
CA SER A 410 19.18 18.57 30.30
C SER A 410 19.06 18.71 28.78
N LEU A 411 17.86 19.09 28.34
CA LEU A 411 17.57 19.63 27.01
C LEU A 411 18.42 20.91 26.81
N LEU A 412 19.38 20.86 25.90
CA LEU A 412 19.91 22.07 25.29
C LEU A 412 19.01 22.41 24.09
N ASN A 413 18.09 23.36 24.32
CA ASN A 413 17.34 23.97 23.22
C ASN A 413 18.31 24.83 22.42
N TYR A 414 18.65 24.42 21.23
CA TYR A 414 19.31 25.26 20.26
C TYR A 414 18.22 25.97 19.44
N GLY A 415 17.79 27.15 19.93
CA GLY A 415 16.90 28.09 19.22
C GLY A 415 17.56 28.73 17.99
#